data_e8a69fc5f62768ca08417ce8c3261bce
#
_entry.id   e8a69fc5f62768ca08417ce8c3261bce
#
_cell.length_a   1.000
_cell.length_b   1.000
_cell.length_c   1.000
_cell.angle_alpha   90.00
_cell.angle_beta   90.00
_cell.angle_gamma   90.00
#
_symmetry.space_group_name_H-M   'P 1'
#
loop_
_entity.id
_entity.type
_entity.pdbx_description
1 polymer ?
#
loop_
_entity_poly.entity_id
_entity_poly.type
_entity_poly.pdbx_seq_one_letter_code
_entity_poly.pdbx_strand_id
1 'polypeptide(L)'
;NPELEPEKMINYEFSYSQCLLEGALSYGVNLYYINGDNIIMSNGLTPPLNINSGEIENWGIETNVGYRINSHWNIYANYSWLHMENPVLAAPEHKLYAGMDYTSGRWNISTGFQYVSGLYSSVTKRHEQQENFVLWNLRGNYRICHFADIFVKGENLLAQRYEINAGYPMPKATFM
;
A
#
# COMPACT_ATOMS: atom_id res chain seq x y z
N ASN A 1 28.23 12.61 -12.32
CA ASN A 1 28.52 12.27 -13.70
C ASN A 1 28.05 13.42 -14.61
N PRO A 2 28.92 14.13 -15.32
CA PRO A 2 28.52 15.22 -16.23
C PRO A 2 27.79 14.74 -17.50
N GLU A 3 27.74 13.45 -17.75
CA GLU A 3 27.09 12.83 -18.92
C GLU A 3 25.66 12.38 -18.63
N LEU A 4 25.11 12.71 -17.43
CA LEU A 4 23.74 12.35 -17.11
C LEU A 4 22.75 13.20 -17.92
N GLU A 5 21.82 12.52 -18.54
CA GLU A 5 20.67 13.11 -19.22
C GLU A 5 19.44 13.13 -18.27
N PRO A 6 18.46 13.99 -18.52
CA PRO A 6 17.21 13.99 -17.79
C PRO A 6 16.44 12.67 -17.99
N GLU A 7 15.85 12.16 -16.91
CA GLU A 7 14.87 11.08 -16.97
C GLU A 7 13.62 11.55 -17.72
N LYS A 8 13.01 10.67 -18.50
CA LYS A 8 11.74 10.92 -19.20
C LYS A 8 10.72 9.93 -18.71
N MET A 9 9.56 10.43 -18.32
CA MET A 9 8.46 9.58 -17.87
C MET A 9 7.14 10.03 -18.49
N ILE A 10 6.37 9.09 -18.98
CA ILE A 10 5.02 9.28 -19.50
C ILE A 10 4.08 8.40 -18.69
N ASN A 11 3.01 9.00 -18.18
CA ASN A 11 1.94 8.28 -17.49
C ASN A 11 0.61 8.49 -18.24
N TYR A 12 -0.05 7.37 -18.55
CA TYR A 12 -1.42 7.34 -19.05
C TYR A 12 -2.33 6.79 -17.97
N GLU A 13 -3.41 7.48 -17.69
CA GLU A 13 -4.31 7.13 -16.62
C GLU A 13 -5.77 7.29 -17.03
N PHE A 14 -6.58 6.29 -16.69
CA PHE A 14 -8.03 6.33 -16.85
C PHE A 14 -8.69 6.02 -15.51
N SER A 15 -9.49 6.97 -15.03
CA SER A 15 -10.19 6.86 -13.76
C SER A 15 -11.70 6.92 -13.96
N TYR A 16 -12.41 6.03 -13.30
CA TYR A 16 -13.87 6.06 -13.20
C TYR A 16 -14.29 5.91 -11.75
N SER A 17 -15.22 6.74 -11.30
CA SER A 17 -15.80 6.61 -9.97
C SER A 17 -17.29 6.93 -10.00
N GLN A 18 -18.05 6.28 -9.11
CA GLN A 18 -19.49 6.48 -8.99
C GLN A 18 -19.93 6.34 -7.54
N CYS A 19 -20.97 7.12 -7.20
CA CYS A 19 -21.71 7.01 -5.95
C CYS A 19 -23.14 6.57 -6.25
N LEU A 20 -23.62 5.57 -5.53
CA LEU A 20 -24.94 4.97 -5.63
C LEU A 20 -25.65 4.99 -4.28
N LEU A 21 -26.92 4.61 -4.26
CA LEU A 21 -27.71 4.50 -3.04
C LEU A 21 -27.67 5.78 -2.19
N GLU A 22 -27.92 6.93 -2.82
CA GLU A 22 -27.90 8.25 -2.17
C GLU A 22 -26.56 8.56 -1.47
N GLY A 23 -25.46 8.05 -2.05
CA GLY A 23 -24.11 8.23 -1.49
C GLY A 23 -23.74 7.21 -0.40
N ALA A 24 -24.57 6.18 -0.18
CA ALA A 24 -24.21 5.11 0.75
C ALA A 24 -23.17 4.14 0.19
N LEU A 25 -23.15 3.93 -1.13
CA LEU A 25 -22.17 3.09 -1.83
C LEU A 25 -21.33 3.96 -2.76
N SER A 26 -20.02 3.90 -2.62
CA SER A 26 -19.04 4.50 -3.53
C SER A 26 -18.11 3.44 -4.06
N TYR A 27 -17.74 3.53 -5.33
CA TYR A 27 -16.67 2.70 -5.90
C TYR A 27 -15.90 3.46 -6.97
N GLY A 28 -14.68 3.03 -7.20
CA GLY A 28 -13.81 3.59 -8.21
C GLY A 28 -12.88 2.54 -8.79
N VAL A 29 -12.45 2.79 -10.01
CA VAL A 29 -11.44 2.02 -10.74
C VAL A 29 -10.49 2.99 -11.38
N ASN A 30 -9.21 2.73 -11.27
CA ASN A 30 -8.13 3.45 -11.94
C ASN A 30 -7.26 2.45 -12.70
N LEU A 31 -7.06 2.71 -13.99
CA LEU A 31 -6.15 1.97 -14.85
C LEU A 31 -5.00 2.91 -15.19
N TYR A 32 -3.76 2.42 -15.09
CA TYR A 32 -2.61 3.24 -15.41
C TYR A 32 -1.54 2.45 -16.17
N TYR A 33 -0.78 3.17 -16.97
CA TYR A 33 0.40 2.70 -17.67
C TYR A 33 1.49 3.77 -17.56
N ILE A 34 2.65 3.37 -17.05
CA ILE A 34 3.82 4.22 -16.84
C ILE A 34 4.95 3.69 -17.70
N ASN A 35 5.49 4.55 -18.55
CA ASN A 35 6.70 4.27 -19.32
C ASN A 35 7.75 5.32 -18.98
N GLY A 36 8.94 4.88 -18.63
CA GLY A 36 10.07 5.74 -18.30
C GLY A 36 11.35 5.29 -18.96
N ASP A 37 12.01 6.24 -19.61
CA ASP A 37 13.30 6.05 -20.29
C ASP A 37 14.39 6.86 -19.60
N ASN A 38 15.63 6.44 -19.78
CA ASN A 38 16.80 7.12 -19.24
C ASN A 38 16.81 7.23 -17.70
N ILE A 39 16.20 6.26 -17.02
CA ILE A 39 16.17 6.24 -15.54
C ILE A 39 17.59 6.15 -15.00
N ILE A 40 17.91 7.01 -14.06
CA ILE A 40 19.24 7.11 -13.47
C ILE A 40 19.42 5.98 -12.45
N MET A 41 20.32 5.08 -12.74
CA MET A 41 20.65 3.94 -11.88
C MET A 41 22.13 3.89 -11.57
N SER A 42 22.50 3.27 -10.44
CA SER A 42 23.89 2.95 -10.14
C SER A 42 24.37 1.78 -11.02
N ASN A 43 25.51 1.92 -11.64
CA ASN A 43 26.14 0.86 -12.45
C ASN A 43 26.65 -0.33 -11.61
N GLY A 44 26.61 -0.27 -10.28
CA GLY A 44 27.03 -1.34 -9.37
C GLY A 44 28.56 -1.58 -9.33
N LEU A 45 29.35 -0.72 -9.98
CA LEU A 45 30.84 -0.82 -9.95
C LEU A 45 31.41 -0.15 -8.70
N THR A 46 32.71 -0.31 -8.49
CA THR A 46 33.45 0.34 -7.38
C THR A 46 34.54 1.23 -7.97
N PRO A 47 34.47 2.55 -7.80
CA PRO A 47 33.41 3.32 -7.16
C PRO A 47 32.09 3.31 -7.95
N PRO A 48 30.92 3.44 -7.28
CA PRO A 48 29.64 3.46 -7.97
C PRO A 48 29.49 4.74 -8.79
N LEU A 49 28.95 4.60 -10.00
CA LEU A 49 28.67 5.71 -10.89
C LEU A 49 27.19 5.67 -11.29
N ASN A 50 26.50 6.79 -11.22
CA ASN A 50 25.16 6.92 -11.75
C ASN A 50 25.21 7.09 -13.27
N ILE A 51 24.38 6.33 -13.97
CA ILE A 51 24.24 6.33 -15.42
C ILE A 51 22.76 6.24 -15.81
N ASN A 52 22.41 6.71 -16.99
CA ASN A 52 21.08 6.56 -17.59
C ASN A 52 20.99 5.18 -18.26
N SER A 53 20.58 4.17 -17.50
CA SER A 53 20.51 2.78 -17.99
C SER A 53 19.24 2.05 -17.57
N GLY A 54 18.34 2.72 -16.86
CA GLY A 54 17.09 2.15 -16.41
C GLY A 54 15.94 2.43 -17.36
N GLU A 55 15.04 1.47 -17.46
CA GLU A 55 13.74 1.57 -18.12
C GLU A 55 12.67 1.14 -17.12
N ILE A 56 11.52 1.80 -17.18
CA ILE A 56 10.35 1.46 -16.37
C ILE A 56 9.19 1.24 -17.34
N GLU A 57 8.60 0.05 -17.28
CA GLU A 57 7.35 -0.24 -17.95
C GLU A 57 6.43 -0.94 -16.95
N ASN A 58 5.54 -0.15 -16.36
CA ASN A 58 4.62 -0.61 -15.33
C ASN A 58 3.19 -0.30 -15.76
N TRP A 59 2.29 -1.22 -15.48
CA TRP A 59 0.86 -0.98 -15.63
C TRP A 59 0.08 -1.68 -14.54
N GLY A 60 -1.09 -1.18 -14.26
CA GLY A 60 -1.85 -1.74 -13.18
C GLY A 60 -3.27 -1.24 -13.09
N ILE A 61 -3.95 -1.78 -12.10
CA ILE A 61 -5.32 -1.43 -11.75
C ILE A 61 -5.41 -1.17 -10.27
N GLU A 62 -6.11 -0.11 -9.93
CA GLU A 62 -6.50 0.21 -8.55
C GLU A 62 -8.01 0.27 -8.47
N THR A 63 -8.56 -0.32 -7.44
CA THR A 63 -10.00 -0.30 -7.18
C THR A 63 -10.25 0.08 -5.74
N ASN A 64 -11.34 0.78 -5.52
CA ASN A 64 -11.82 1.09 -4.18
C ASN A 64 -13.32 0.93 -4.09
N VAL A 65 -13.79 0.52 -2.93
CA VAL A 65 -15.21 0.44 -2.58
C VAL A 65 -15.41 0.90 -1.16
N GLY A 66 -16.45 1.68 -0.93
CA GLY A 66 -16.90 2.10 0.39
C GLY A 66 -18.40 1.93 0.49
N TYR A 67 -18.88 1.34 1.57
CA TYR A 67 -20.30 1.14 1.80
C TYR A 67 -20.69 1.50 3.24
N ARG A 68 -21.53 2.50 3.37
CA ARG A 68 -22.17 2.88 4.63
C ARG A 68 -23.45 2.07 4.79
N ILE A 69 -23.37 0.98 5.57
CA ILE A 69 -24.49 0.08 5.79
C ILE A 69 -25.62 0.80 6.52
N ASN A 70 -25.28 1.62 7.51
CA ASN A 70 -26.20 2.46 8.27
C ASN A 70 -25.42 3.58 9.00
N SER A 71 -26.04 4.29 9.92
CA SER A 71 -25.41 5.36 10.70
C SER A 71 -24.28 4.89 11.64
N HIS A 72 -24.14 3.59 11.87
CA HIS A 72 -23.17 3.01 12.81
C HIS A 72 -22.05 2.26 12.11
N TRP A 73 -22.31 1.64 10.95
CA TRP A 73 -21.39 0.74 10.27
C TRP A 73 -20.96 1.26 8.91
N ASN A 74 -19.66 1.33 8.74
CA ASN A 74 -19.03 1.62 7.46
C ASN A 74 -18.02 0.52 7.13
N ILE A 75 -18.04 0.00 5.91
CA ILE A 75 -17.07 -0.96 5.40
C ILE A 75 -16.40 -0.39 4.15
N TYR A 76 -15.13 -0.72 3.95
CA TYR A 76 -14.39 -0.26 2.79
C TYR A 76 -13.28 -1.23 2.42
N ALA A 77 -12.93 -1.25 1.15
CA ALA A 77 -11.80 -2.00 0.66
C ALA A 77 -11.12 -1.27 -0.49
N ASN A 78 -9.80 -1.44 -0.58
CA ASN A 78 -8.97 -0.97 -1.68
C ASN A 78 -8.12 -2.14 -2.15
N TYR A 79 -8.01 -2.31 -3.45
CA TYR A 79 -7.14 -3.30 -4.05
C TYR A 79 -6.32 -2.66 -5.15
N SER A 80 -5.04 -2.98 -5.19
CA SER A 80 -4.14 -2.62 -6.29
C SER A 80 -3.42 -3.86 -6.80
N TRP A 81 -3.31 -3.94 -8.11
CA TRP A 81 -2.45 -4.87 -8.81
C TRP A 81 -1.51 -4.08 -9.71
N LEU A 82 -0.24 -4.41 -9.64
CA LEU A 82 0.84 -3.77 -10.37
C LEU A 82 1.62 -4.84 -11.13
N HIS A 83 1.69 -4.70 -12.44
CA HIS A 83 2.65 -5.44 -13.27
C HIS A 83 3.89 -4.59 -13.47
N MET A 84 5.05 -5.19 -13.21
CA MET A 84 6.36 -4.56 -13.39
C MET A 84 7.21 -5.42 -14.31
N GLU A 85 7.73 -4.85 -15.38
CA GLU A 85 8.70 -5.55 -16.23
C GLU A 85 10.03 -5.72 -15.49
N ASN A 86 10.44 -4.70 -14.76
CA ASN A 86 11.60 -4.74 -13.88
C ASN A 86 11.17 -4.61 -12.42
N PRO A 87 11.60 -5.52 -11.51
CA PRO A 87 11.26 -5.46 -10.10
C PRO A 87 11.67 -4.14 -9.46
N VAL A 88 10.75 -3.53 -8.70
CA VAL A 88 11.00 -2.31 -7.94
C VAL A 88 10.98 -2.62 -6.45
N LEU A 89 11.99 -2.16 -5.72
CA LEU A 89 12.10 -2.34 -4.28
C LEU A 89 10.89 -1.75 -3.55
N ALA A 90 10.36 -2.50 -2.59
CA ALA A 90 9.21 -2.13 -1.76
C ALA A 90 7.90 -1.88 -2.53
N ALA A 91 7.82 -2.27 -3.82
CA ALA A 91 6.60 -2.24 -4.60
C ALA A 91 5.96 -3.63 -4.64
N PRO A 92 4.75 -3.81 -4.08
CA PRO A 92 4.06 -5.09 -4.13
C PRO A 92 3.33 -5.28 -5.46
N GLU A 93 3.28 -6.52 -5.94
CA GLU A 93 2.45 -6.89 -7.09
C GLU A 93 0.95 -6.82 -6.75
N HIS A 94 0.59 -7.30 -5.55
CA HIS A 94 -0.79 -7.25 -5.06
C HIS A 94 -0.85 -6.61 -3.69
N LYS A 95 -1.77 -5.69 -3.50
CA LYS A 95 -2.08 -5.09 -2.21
C LYS A 95 -3.59 -4.95 -2.04
N LEU A 96 -4.12 -5.56 -0.99
CA LEU A 96 -5.51 -5.44 -0.59
C LEU A 96 -5.57 -4.85 0.82
N TYR A 97 -6.42 -3.87 1.01
CA TYR A 97 -6.82 -3.40 2.32
C TYR A 97 -8.33 -3.49 2.44
N ALA A 98 -8.82 -4.09 3.51
CA ALA A 98 -10.25 -4.14 3.84
C ALA A 98 -10.45 -3.71 5.29
N GLY A 99 -11.36 -2.81 5.52
CA GLY A 99 -11.63 -2.24 6.83
C GLY A 99 -13.10 -2.09 7.14
N MET A 100 -13.38 -1.96 8.43
CA MET A 100 -14.71 -1.74 8.96
C MET A 100 -14.63 -0.80 10.17
N ASP A 101 -15.51 0.18 10.19
CA ASP A 101 -15.70 1.10 11.30
C ASP A 101 -17.08 0.92 11.92
N TYR A 102 -17.11 0.92 13.23
CA TYR A 102 -18.33 0.96 14.03
C TYR A 102 -18.32 2.17 14.94
N THR A 103 -19.38 2.98 14.87
CA THR A 103 -19.55 4.15 15.73
C THR A 103 -20.94 4.12 16.35
N SER A 104 -21.02 4.10 17.65
CA SER A 104 -22.29 4.17 18.38
C SER A 104 -22.11 4.80 19.75
N GLY A 105 -22.84 5.91 20.00
CA GLY A 105 -22.78 6.63 21.25
C GLY A 105 -21.37 7.09 21.61
N ARG A 106 -20.75 6.43 22.60
CA ARG A 106 -19.39 6.73 23.06
C ARG A 106 -18.31 5.84 22.47
N TRP A 107 -18.70 4.83 21.71
CA TRP A 107 -17.78 3.86 21.13
C TRP A 107 -17.44 4.19 19.69
N ASN A 108 -16.16 4.07 19.37
CA ASN A 108 -15.66 4.05 18.02
C ASN A 108 -14.66 2.89 17.90
N ILE A 109 -14.97 1.90 17.05
CA ILE A 109 -14.16 0.69 16.87
C ILE A 109 -13.81 0.60 15.38
N SER A 110 -12.53 0.46 15.08
CA SER A 110 -12.01 0.30 13.72
C SER A 110 -11.19 -0.98 13.64
N THR A 111 -11.41 -1.77 12.61
CA THR A 111 -10.57 -2.93 12.30
C THR A 111 -10.20 -2.93 10.83
N GLY A 112 -9.01 -3.43 10.51
CA GLY A 112 -8.54 -3.51 9.15
C GLY A 112 -7.59 -4.67 8.92
N PHE A 113 -7.73 -5.29 7.75
CA PHE A 113 -6.84 -6.32 7.22
C PHE A 113 -6.08 -5.75 6.04
N GLN A 114 -4.80 -6.01 5.99
CA GLN A 114 -3.95 -5.69 4.87
C GLN A 114 -3.28 -6.97 4.36
N TYR A 115 -3.51 -7.31 3.10
CA TYR A 115 -2.82 -8.37 2.40
C TYR A 115 -1.83 -7.74 1.41
N VAL A 116 -0.60 -8.23 1.42
CA VAL A 116 0.47 -7.84 0.50
C VAL A 116 1.08 -9.10 -0.08
N SER A 117 1.29 -9.12 -1.38
CA SER A 117 1.94 -10.23 -2.08
C SER A 117 2.84 -9.73 -3.20
N GLY A 118 3.92 -10.45 -3.45
CA GLY A 118 4.90 -10.10 -4.47
C GLY A 118 5.66 -8.81 -4.14
N LEU A 119 5.85 -8.47 -2.86
CA LEU A 119 6.64 -7.32 -2.46
C LEU A 119 8.12 -7.67 -2.52
N TYR A 120 8.86 -6.99 -3.39
CA TYR A 120 10.31 -7.16 -3.47
C TYR A 120 10.99 -6.44 -2.30
N SER A 121 11.51 -7.20 -1.34
CA SER A 121 12.32 -6.69 -0.23
C SER A 121 13.81 -6.54 -0.60
N SER A 122 14.24 -7.19 -1.69
CA SER A 122 15.54 -7.03 -2.32
C SER A 122 15.44 -7.27 -3.83
N VAL A 123 16.07 -6.40 -4.62
CA VAL A 123 16.12 -6.48 -6.09
C VAL A 123 17.55 -6.64 -6.61
N THR A 124 18.51 -7.06 -5.77
CA THR A 124 19.88 -7.29 -6.22
C THR A 124 19.97 -8.58 -7.00
N LYS A 125 20.69 -8.59 -8.15
CA LYS A 125 20.87 -9.77 -9.03
C LYS A 125 21.34 -11.04 -8.32
N ARG A 126 21.88 -10.95 -7.10
CA ARG A 126 22.32 -12.09 -6.31
C ARG A 126 21.31 -12.56 -5.26
N HIS A 127 20.33 -11.71 -4.89
CA HIS A 127 19.33 -12.00 -3.88
C HIS A 127 18.05 -11.21 -4.21
N GLU A 128 17.24 -11.76 -5.09
CA GLU A 128 15.85 -11.32 -5.21
C GLU A 128 15.06 -12.00 -4.08
N GLN A 129 14.42 -11.22 -3.26
CA GLN A 129 13.60 -11.72 -2.17
C GLN A 129 12.22 -11.07 -2.24
N GLN A 130 11.19 -11.90 -2.23
CA GLN A 130 9.81 -11.46 -2.17
C GLN A 130 9.18 -11.80 -0.82
N GLU A 131 8.32 -10.92 -0.38
CA GLU A 131 7.54 -11.06 0.84
C GLU A 131 6.04 -11.12 0.55
N ASN A 132 5.36 -11.99 1.33
CA ASN A 132 3.92 -12.12 1.32
C ASN A 132 3.42 -12.15 2.77
N PHE A 133 2.50 -11.28 3.13
CA PHE A 133 2.01 -11.20 4.49
C PHE A 133 0.59 -10.68 4.59
N VAL A 134 -0.03 -10.96 5.74
CA VAL A 134 -1.34 -10.45 6.14
C VAL A 134 -1.20 -9.75 7.48
N LEU A 135 -1.64 -8.52 7.58
CA LEU A 135 -1.68 -7.76 8.83
C LEU A 135 -3.12 -7.57 9.26
N TRP A 136 -3.38 -7.75 10.54
CA TRP A 136 -4.64 -7.41 11.16
C TRP A 136 -4.41 -6.36 12.24
N ASN A 137 -5.16 -5.27 12.15
CA ASN A 137 -5.10 -4.15 13.08
C ASN A 137 -6.48 -3.91 13.68
N LEU A 138 -6.51 -3.53 14.95
CA LEU A 138 -7.73 -3.21 15.68
C LEU A 138 -7.51 -1.99 16.54
N ARG A 139 -8.48 -1.08 16.57
CA ARG A 139 -8.51 0.06 17.45
C ARG A 139 -9.89 0.21 18.07
N GLY A 140 -9.96 0.35 19.39
CA GLY A 140 -11.14 0.72 20.14
C GLY A 140 -10.94 2.07 20.81
N ASN A 141 -11.89 2.97 20.69
CA ASN A 141 -11.91 4.26 21.36
C ASN A 141 -13.21 4.41 22.15
N TYR A 142 -13.12 4.87 23.38
CA TYR A 142 -14.26 5.12 24.23
C TYR A 142 -14.21 6.54 24.81
N ARG A 143 -15.25 7.31 24.55
CA ARG A 143 -15.42 8.67 25.10
C ARG A 143 -15.96 8.59 26.52
N ILE A 144 -15.10 8.88 27.49
CA ILE A 144 -15.46 8.91 28.90
C ILE A 144 -16.37 10.11 29.18
N CYS A 145 -15.95 11.30 28.72
CA CYS A 145 -16.68 12.56 28.88
C CYS A 145 -16.34 13.51 27.72
N HIS A 146 -16.83 14.73 27.71
CA HIS A 146 -16.64 15.69 26.62
C HIS A 146 -15.19 16.13 26.42
N PHE A 147 -14.31 15.94 27.38
CA PHE A 147 -12.90 16.34 27.34
C PHE A 147 -11.92 15.17 27.49
N ALA A 148 -12.38 13.92 27.56
CA ALA A 148 -11.51 12.77 27.77
C ALA A 148 -11.97 11.54 26.99
N ASP A 149 -11.04 10.97 26.22
CA ASP A 149 -11.18 9.70 25.51
C ASP A 149 -10.10 8.73 25.99
N ILE A 150 -10.41 7.45 26.01
CA ILE A 150 -9.44 6.35 26.18
C ILE A 150 -9.44 5.50 24.93
N PHE A 151 -8.29 5.04 24.51
CA PHE A 151 -8.18 4.12 23.37
C PHE A 151 -7.24 2.96 23.65
N VAL A 152 -7.48 1.88 22.95
CA VAL A 152 -6.58 0.72 22.84
C VAL A 152 -6.36 0.44 21.37
N LYS A 153 -5.11 0.21 20.98
CA LYS A 153 -4.72 -0.10 19.62
C LYS A 153 -3.83 -1.34 19.61
N GLY A 154 -4.12 -2.27 18.72
CA GLY A 154 -3.28 -3.40 18.41
C GLY A 154 -2.94 -3.41 16.92
N GLU A 155 -1.67 -3.58 16.59
CA GLU A 155 -1.17 -3.67 15.23
C GLU A 155 -0.47 -5.00 15.01
N ASN A 156 -0.59 -5.53 13.78
CA ASN A 156 -0.05 -6.83 13.40
C ASN A 156 -0.46 -7.94 14.39
N LEU A 157 -1.74 -8.02 14.73
CA LEU A 157 -2.28 -8.95 15.74
C LEU A 157 -2.07 -10.42 15.37
N LEU A 158 -1.79 -10.73 14.10
CA LEU A 158 -1.42 -12.06 13.63
C LEU A 158 0.07 -12.36 13.89
N ALA A 159 0.83 -11.42 14.46
CA ALA A 159 2.26 -11.52 14.74
C ALA A 159 3.10 -11.97 13.52
N GLN A 160 2.69 -11.57 12.32
CA GLN A 160 3.38 -11.89 11.08
C GLN A 160 4.82 -11.35 11.12
N ARG A 161 5.75 -12.16 10.63
CA ARG A 161 7.12 -11.75 10.37
C ARG A 161 7.22 -11.37 8.90
N TYR A 162 7.69 -10.19 8.62
CA TYR A 162 7.89 -9.70 7.25
C TYR A 162 8.96 -8.61 7.23
N GLU A 163 9.50 -8.36 6.05
CA GLU A 163 10.50 -7.33 5.80
C GLU A 163 10.05 -6.50 4.59
N ILE A 164 10.11 -5.19 4.69
CA ILE A 164 9.91 -4.30 3.53
C ILE A 164 11.23 -4.12 2.79
N ASN A 165 12.32 -4.08 3.56
CA ASN A 165 13.69 -4.07 3.05
C ASN A 165 14.42 -5.26 3.69
N ALA A 166 15.09 -6.06 2.89
CA ALA A 166 15.83 -7.24 3.34
C ALA A 166 16.82 -6.91 4.45
N GLY A 167 16.78 -7.70 5.53
CA GLY A 167 17.60 -7.50 6.73
C GLY A 167 17.01 -6.52 7.76
N TYR A 168 15.84 -5.94 7.51
CA TYR A 168 15.16 -5.04 8.43
C TYR A 168 13.77 -5.58 8.78
N PRO A 169 13.68 -6.51 9.75
CA PRO A 169 12.42 -7.11 10.14
C PRO A 169 11.48 -6.08 10.77
N MET A 170 10.24 -6.11 10.34
CA MET A 170 9.18 -5.25 10.88
C MET A 170 8.69 -5.76 12.24
N PRO A 171 8.16 -4.86 13.10
CA PRO A 171 7.63 -5.24 14.40
C PRO A 171 6.54 -6.31 14.28
N LYS A 172 6.56 -7.28 15.19
CA LYS A 172 5.45 -8.21 15.40
C LYS A 172 4.27 -7.50 16.03
N ALA A 173 3.37 -8.23 16.66
CA ALA A 173 2.23 -7.64 17.36
C ALA A 173 2.68 -6.56 18.35
N THR A 174 2.08 -5.38 18.23
CA THR A 174 2.29 -4.24 19.11
C THR A 174 0.96 -3.77 19.69
N PHE A 175 1.00 -3.28 20.92
CA PHE A 175 -0.17 -2.75 21.64
C PHE A 175 0.17 -1.39 22.21
N MET A 176 -0.85 -0.53 22.20
CA MET A 176 -0.75 0.82 22.72
C MET A 176 -2.01 1.17 23.51
#